data_543bde2043e45c98128770ed563dfa37
#
_entry.id   543bde2043e45c98128770ed563dfa37
#
_cell.length_a   1.000
_cell.length_b   1.000
_cell.length_c   1.000
_cell.angle_alpha   90.00
_cell.angle_beta   90.00
_cell.angle_gamma   90.00
#
_symmetry.space_group_name_H-M   'P 1'
#
loop_
_entity.id
_entity.type
_entity.pdbx_description
1 polymer ?
#
loop_
_entity_poly.entity_id
_entity_poly.type
_entity_poly.pdbx_seq_one_letter_code
_entity_poly.pdbx_strand_id
1 'polypeptide(L)'
;MVQILPQINTIIYTKKLLGGDYMKDMVKISNLNQTFYTKDGELEVLKNINFNLMEGQILTILGPSGSGKSTLLNILTKLLKPTSGDVIINGKIGYMFQKDNLLEWRNIMDNITIGLEIQKKKTDEAMERVERLLKTYDLWDFRNMYPKELSGGMRQRVALIRTLAVAPDILLLDEPFSALDYQTRLLVSDDVYRIIKNEGKSAIMVTHDISEAICYKVQPLIKMM
;
A
#
# COMPACT_ATOMS: atom_id res chain seq x y z
N MET A 1 -9.45 15.30 1.32
CA MET A 1 -9.41 16.15 0.12
C MET A 1 -9.55 15.23 -1.08
N VAL A 2 -10.41 15.55 -2.05
CA VAL A 2 -10.49 14.82 -3.33
C VAL A 2 -9.82 15.70 -4.36
N GLN A 3 -8.84 15.17 -5.04
CA GLN A 3 -8.21 15.80 -6.20
C GLN A 3 -8.50 14.95 -7.42
N ILE A 4 -9.21 15.52 -8.39
CA ILE A 4 -9.45 14.89 -9.69
C ILE A 4 -8.28 15.26 -10.58
N LEU A 5 -7.62 14.27 -11.14
CA LEU A 5 -6.60 14.46 -12.17
C LEU A 5 -7.27 14.27 -13.53
N PRO A 6 -7.63 15.36 -14.25
CA PRO A 6 -8.56 15.30 -15.39
C PRO A 6 -8.08 14.43 -16.55
N GLN A 7 -6.78 14.15 -16.63
CA GLN A 7 -6.17 13.48 -17.77
C GLN A 7 -6.04 11.96 -17.63
N ILE A 8 -6.33 11.40 -16.43
CA ILE A 8 -6.13 9.96 -16.17
C ILE A 8 -7.40 9.30 -15.60
N ASN A 9 -8.55 10.00 -15.50
CA ASN A 9 -9.74 9.52 -14.77
C ASN A 9 -9.40 8.95 -13.39
N THR A 10 -8.41 9.53 -12.72
CA THR A 10 -7.89 9.06 -11.43
C THR A 10 -8.36 10.00 -10.33
N ILE A 11 -8.96 9.44 -9.29
CA ILE A 11 -9.46 10.17 -8.14
C ILE A 11 -8.57 9.84 -6.94
N ILE A 12 -8.13 10.87 -6.23
CA ILE A 12 -7.33 10.72 -5.01
C ILE A 12 -8.22 11.02 -3.80
N TYR A 13 -8.29 10.06 -2.89
CA TYR A 13 -8.99 10.19 -1.62
C TYR A 13 -7.99 10.18 -0.47
N THR A 14 -8.20 11.02 0.53
CA THR A 14 -7.37 11.03 1.74
C THR A 14 -8.20 10.90 3.00
N LYS A 15 -7.71 10.12 3.96
CA LYS A 15 -8.28 10.00 5.29
C LYS A 15 -7.20 10.16 6.34
N LYS A 16 -7.48 11.03 7.33
CA LYS A 16 -6.64 11.22 8.51
C LYS A 16 -7.00 10.17 9.57
N LEU A 17 -6.00 9.44 10.07
CA LEU A 17 -6.18 8.40 11.09
C LEU A 17 -5.93 8.93 12.50
N LEU A 18 -5.06 9.93 12.64
CA LEU A 18 -4.63 10.52 13.90
C LEU A 18 -5.06 11.99 13.98
N GLY A 19 -5.37 12.48 15.18
CA GLY A 19 -5.65 13.89 15.44
C GLY A 19 -4.36 14.64 15.82
N GLY A 20 -4.15 15.83 15.25
CA GLY A 20 -3.00 16.68 15.57
C GLY A 20 -2.82 17.77 14.51
N ASP A 21 -2.32 18.96 14.91
CA ASP A 21 -2.19 20.11 14.01
C ASP A 21 -0.81 20.20 13.32
N TYR A 22 0.19 19.43 13.77
CA TYR A 22 1.52 19.35 13.17
C TYR A 22 1.77 17.93 12.68
N MET A 23 1.49 17.69 11.39
CA MET A 23 1.74 16.40 10.75
C MET A 23 2.92 16.55 9.80
N LYS A 24 3.88 15.60 9.91
CA LYS A 24 5.05 15.51 9.04
C LYS A 24 4.62 15.08 7.64
N ASP A 25 5.16 15.73 6.61
CA ASP A 25 5.06 15.23 5.24
C ASP A 25 5.82 13.92 5.11
N MET A 26 5.13 12.83 4.82
CA MET A 26 5.73 11.51 4.59
C MET A 26 6.09 11.31 3.12
N VAL A 27 5.23 11.76 2.23
CA VAL A 27 5.48 11.79 0.78
C VAL A 27 5.01 13.12 0.24
N LYS A 28 5.84 13.76 -0.57
CA LYS A 28 5.47 14.95 -1.34
C LYS A 28 5.85 14.76 -2.79
N ILE A 29 4.88 14.91 -3.68
CA ILE A 29 5.05 14.85 -5.12
C ILE A 29 4.69 16.21 -5.71
N SER A 30 5.57 16.74 -6.56
CA SER A 30 5.39 18.04 -7.21
C SER A 30 5.71 17.94 -8.69
N ASN A 31 4.73 18.27 -9.54
CA ASN A 31 4.82 18.33 -11.00
C ASN A 31 5.42 17.06 -11.63
N LEU A 32 5.08 15.89 -11.08
CA LEU A 32 5.62 14.61 -11.52
C LEU A 32 5.10 14.25 -12.90
N ASN A 33 6.02 13.96 -13.83
CA ASN A 33 5.72 13.47 -15.16
C ASN A 33 6.50 12.21 -15.46
N GLN A 34 5.87 11.29 -16.19
CA GLN A 34 6.51 10.08 -16.70
C GLN A 34 6.09 9.82 -18.13
N THR A 35 7.05 9.82 -19.02
CA THR A 35 6.91 9.46 -20.44
C THR A 35 7.77 8.25 -20.74
N PHE A 36 7.21 7.27 -21.44
CA PHE A 36 7.95 6.14 -22.00
C PHE A 36 8.12 6.34 -23.50
N TYR A 37 9.29 6.01 -24.00
CA TYR A 37 9.61 6.03 -25.43
C TYR A 37 9.46 4.61 -25.98
N THR A 38 8.51 4.43 -26.87
CA THR A 38 8.22 3.15 -27.52
C THR A 38 8.54 3.22 -29.02
N LYS A 39 8.46 2.09 -29.72
CA LYS A 39 8.64 2.07 -31.18
C LYS A 39 7.56 2.87 -31.92
N ASP A 40 6.39 3.01 -31.30
CA ASP A 40 5.21 3.69 -31.86
C ASP A 40 5.14 5.16 -31.46
N GLY A 41 6.13 5.67 -30.69
CA GLY A 41 6.20 7.05 -30.25
C GLY A 41 6.31 7.23 -28.75
N GLU A 42 6.02 8.44 -28.30
CA GLU A 42 6.03 8.82 -26.88
C GLU A 42 4.69 8.47 -26.21
N LEU A 43 4.76 7.79 -25.08
CA LEU A 43 3.61 7.46 -24.23
C LEU A 43 3.72 8.23 -22.90
N GLU A 44 2.98 9.33 -22.76
CA GLU A 44 2.89 10.08 -21.50
C GLU A 44 1.94 9.33 -20.54
N VAL A 45 2.50 8.71 -19.50
CA VAL A 45 1.75 7.88 -18.53
C VAL A 45 1.35 8.67 -17.29
N LEU A 46 2.22 9.55 -16.79
CA LEU A 46 1.90 10.45 -15.68
C LEU A 46 2.12 11.89 -16.16
N LYS A 47 1.17 12.77 -15.85
CA LYS A 47 1.23 14.17 -16.27
C LYS A 47 0.88 15.09 -15.11
N ASN A 48 1.85 15.92 -14.72
CA ASN A 48 1.69 16.96 -13.70
C ASN A 48 1.02 16.45 -12.41
N ILE A 49 1.46 15.28 -11.91
CA ILE A 49 0.92 14.70 -10.68
C ILE A 49 1.43 15.48 -9.48
N ASN A 50 0.51 15.88 -8.62
CA ASN A 50 0.79 16.64 -7.41
C ASN A 50 -0.04 16.09 -6.27
N PHE A 51 0.57 15.66 -5.16
CA PHE A 51 -0.10 15.34 -3.91
C PHE A 51 0.87 15.23 -2.74
N ASN A 52 0.33 15.27 -1.52
CA ASN A 52 1.07 15.03 -0.28
C ASN A 52 0.40 13.91 0.51
N LEU A 53 1.21 13.06 1.15
CA LEU A 53 0.81 12.14 2.20
C LEU A 53 1.37 12.62 3.51
N MET A 54 0.51 12.90 4.48
CA MET A 54 0.92 13.27 5.84
C MET A 54 1.06 12.03 6.72
N GLU A 55 1.77 12.15 7.82
CA GLU A 55 1.89 11.09 8.82
C GLU A 55 0.52 10.62 9.33
N GLY A 56 0.32 9.30 9.45
CA GLY A 56 -0.94 8.71 9.86
C GLY A 56 -2.11 8.95 8.90
N GLN A 57 -1.86 9.26 7.64
CA GLN A 57 -2.90 9.32 6.60
C GLN A 57 -2.91 8.06 5.74
N ILE A 58 -4.10 7.72 5.24
CA ILE A 58 -4.27 6.80 4.12
C ILE A 58 -4.71 7.62 2.90
N LEU A 59 -3.94 7.51 1.82
CA LEU A 59 -4.22 8.10 0.52
C LEU A 59 -4.60 6.99 -0.44
N THR A 60 -5.81 7.05 -1.01
CA THR A 60 -6.28 6.07 -1.98
C THR A 60 -6.31 6.69 -3.37
N ILE A 61 -5.67 6.04 -4.33
CA ILE A 61 -5.62 6.42 -5.74
C ILE A 61 -6.50 5.45 -6.51
N LEU A 62 -7.62 5.95 -7.01
CA LEU A 62 -8.59 5.18 -7.79
C LEU A 62 -8.43 5.51 -9.26
N GLY A 63 -8.30 4.49 -10.10
CA GLY A 63 -8.23 4.66 -11.55
C GLY A 63 -8.32 3.35 -12.31
N PRO A 64 -8.70 3.37 -13.59
CA PRO A 64 -8.80 2.17 -14.41
C PRO A 64 -7.44 1.48 -14.60
N SER A 65 -7.46 0.24 -15.09
CA SER A 65 -6.22 -0.44 -15.51
C SER A 65 -5.51 0.37 -16.59
N GLY A 66 -4.17 0.44 -16.52
CA GLY A 66 -3.37 1.23 -17.45
C GLY A 66 -3.29 2.74 -17.14
N SER A 67 -3.94 3.24 -16.07
CA SER A 67 -3.88 4.67 -15.71
C SER A 67 -2.57 5.12 -15.04
N GLY A 68 -1.52 4.31 -15.04
CA GLY A 68 -0.21 4.69 -14.48
C GLY A 68 -0.04 4.46 -12.98
N LYS A 69 -1.00 3.81 -12.27
CA LYS A 69 -0.92 3.55 -10.82
C LYS A 69 0.35 2.80 -10.42
N SER A 70 0.65 1.68 -11.08
CA SER A 70 1.86 0.90 -10.81
C SER A 70 3.14 1.64 -11.22
N THR A 71 3.07 2.49 -12.26
CA THR A 71 4.18 3.38 -12.63
C THR A 71 4.49 4.36 -11.50
N LEU A 72 3.47 4.96 -10.90
CA LEU A 72 3.63 5.85 -9.75
C LEU A 72 4.24 5.10 -8.56
N LEU A 73 3.74 3.90 -8.24
CA LEU A 73 4.31 3.09 -7.14
C LEU A 73 5.78 2.71 -7.41
N ASN A 74 6.14 2.40 -8.65
CA ASN A 74 7.53 2.11 -9.04
C ASN A 74 8.44 3.35 -8.87
N ILE A 75 7.92 4.55 -9.11
CA ILE A 75 8.67 5.79 -8.85
C ILE A 75 8.84 6.00 -7.34
N LEU A 76 7.78 5.79 -6.54
CA LEU A 76 7.85 5.90 -5.09
C LEU A 76 8.82 4.90 -4.46
N THR A 77 8.92 3.69 -5.00
CA THR A 77 9.89 2.68 -4.56
C THR A 77 11.31 2.89 -5.12
N LYS A 78 11.51 3.93 -5.93
CA LYS A 78 12.77 4.23 -6.63
C LYS A 78 13.22 3.13 -7.61
N LEU A 79 12.30 2.26 -8.03
CA LEU A 79 12.53 1.28 -9.10
C LEU A 79 12.49 1.93 -10.48
N LEU A 80 11.83 3.08 -10.59
CA LEU A 80 11.75 3.88 -11.79
C LEU A 80 12.09 5.34 -11.47
N LYS A 81 12.97 5.93 -12.28
CA LYS A 81 13.27 7.37 -12.19
C LYS A 81 12.23 8.15 -12.99
N PRO A 82 11.60 9.20 -12.46
CA PRO A 82 10.66 10.01 -13.21
C PRO A 82 11.34 10.78 -14.36
N THR A 83 10.57 11.10 -15.39
CA THR A 83 11.04 11.94 -16.51
C THR A 83 11.28 13.38 -16.04
N SER A 84 10.39 13.91 -15.19
CA SER A 84 10.55 15.22 -14.55
C SER A 84 9.68 15.34 -13.30
N GLY A 85 9.90 16.40 -12.52
CA GLY A 85 9.21 16.66 -11.25
C GLY A 85 9.97 16.10 -10.06
N ASP A 86 9.47 16.42 -8.87
CA ASP A 86 10.14 16.11 -7.60
C ASP A 86 9.33 15.10 -6.79
N VAL A 87 10.05 14.14 -6.18
CA VAL A 87 9.50 13.14 -5.26
C VAL A 87 10.33 13.14 -3.98
N ILE A 88 9.74 13.57 -2.88
CA ILE A 88 10.36 13.57 -1.56
C ILE A 88 9.67 12.51 -0.71
N ILE A 89 10.46 11.62 -0.09
CA ILE A 89 9.98 10.52 0.75
C ILE A 89 10.73 10.57 2.07
N ASN A 90 9.98 10.75 3.15
CA ASN A 90 10.49 10.90 4.51
C ASN A 90 10.11 9.66 5.35
N GLY A 91 10.77 8.53 5.10
CA GLY A 91 10.55 7.29 5.83
C GLY A 91 10.88 6.05 5.01
N LYS A 92 10.80 4.90 5.67
CA LYS A 92 10.99 3.58 5.05
C LYS A 92 9.70 3.13 4.39
N ILE A 93 9.80 2.65 3.17
CA ILE A 93 8.67 2.10 2.43
C ILE A 93 8.60 0.60 2.63
N GLY A 94 7.39 0.10 2.94
CA GLY A 94 7.00 -1.28 2.80
C GLY A 94 6.05 -1.43 1.62
N TYR A 95 6.31 -2.36 0.70
CA TYR A 95 5.50 -2.56 -0.48
C TYR A 95 4.75 -3.90 -0.42
N MET A 96 3.44 -3.83 -0.58
CA MET A 96 2.57 -4.99 -0.72
C MET A 96 2.09 -5.06 -2.16
N PHE A 97 2.45 -6.14 -2.84
CA PHE A 97 2.09 -6.37 -4.24
C PHE A 97 0.62 -6.80 -4.39
N GLN A 98 0.10 -6.68 -5.59
CA GLN A 98 -1.24 -7.12 -5.98
C GLN A 98 -1.50 -8.61 -5.63
N LYS A 99 -0.52 -9.47 -5.88
CA LYS A 99 -0.53 -10.85 -5.41
C LYS A 99 0.18 -10.93 -4.06
N ASP A 100 -0.26 -11.83 -3.20
CA ASP A 100 0.38 -12.03 -1.89
C ASP A 100 1.86 -12.41 -1.99
N ASN A 101 2.27 -13.06 -3.09
CA ASN A 101 3.64 -13.51 -3.37
C ASN A 101 4.28 -14.22 -2.17
N LEU A 102 3.48 -15.04 -1.48
CA LEU A 102 4.00 -15.92 -0.44
C LEU A 102 4.80 -17.04 -1.09
N LEU A 103 5.91 -17.40 -0.45
CA LEU A 103 6.75 -18.51 -0.89
C LEU A 103 6.08 -19.83 -0.47
N GLU A 104 5.55 -20.56 -1.43
CA GLU A 104 4.77 -21.79 -1.18
C GLU A 104 5.54 -22.90 -0.45
N TRP A 105 6.88 -22.87 -0.54
CA TRP A 105 7.79 -23.83 0.11
C TRP A 105 8.28 -23.39 1.51
N ARG A 106 7.85 -22.22 1.98
CA ARG A 106 8.10 -21.70 3.32
C ARG A 106 6.82 -21.67 4.14
N ASN A 107 6.91 -21.96 5.44
CA ASN A 107 5.80 -21.75 6.35
C ASN A 107 5.51 -20.25 6.53
N ILE A 108 4.44 -19.91 7.25
CA ILE A 108 3.98 -18.54 7.43
C ILE A 108 4.98 -17.69 8.23
N MET A 109 5.59 -18.25 9.28
CA MET A 109 6.61 -17.55 10.06
C MET A 109 7.81 -17.17 9.18
N ASP A 110 8.31 -18.11 8.36
CA ASP A 110 9.43 -17.88 7.48
C ASP A 110 9.09 -16.91 6.33
N ASN A 111 7.85 -16.94 5.85
CA ASN A 111 7.36 -15.93 4.90
C ASN A 111 7.36 -14.52 5.50
N ILE A 112 6.88 -14.37 6.73
CA ILE A 112 6.81 -13.07 7.41
C ILE A 112 8.21 -12.53 7.71
N THR A 113 9.12 -13.39 8.13
CA THR A 113 10.47 -12.98 8.56
C THR A 113 11.47 -12.82 7.42
N ILE A 114 11.12 -13.17 6.17
CA ILE A 114 12.05 -13.13 5.03
C ILE A 114 12.71 -11.75 4.83
N GLY A 115 11.96 -10.67 5.01
CA GLY A 115 12.50 -9.31 4.89
C GLY A 115 13.53 -8.98 5.96
N LEU A 116 13.35 -9.52 7.18
CA LEU A 116 14.31 -9.40 8.28
C LEU A 116 15.57 -10.25 8.02
N GLU A 117 15.36 -11.43 7.45
CA GLU A 117 16.46 -12.35 7.07
C GLU A 117 17.36 -11.69 6.01
N ILE A 118 16.77 -11.17 4.92
CA ILE A 118 17.50 -10.49 3.85
C ILE A 118 18.27 -9.27 4.37
N GLN A 119 17.64 -8.48 5.25
CA GLN A 119 18.27 -7.29 5.84
C GLN A 119 19.24 -7.61 6.96
N LYS A 120 19.42 -8.90 7.35
CA LYS A 120 20.20 -9.32 8.51
C LYS A 120 19.79 -8.63 9.81
N LYS A 121 18.49 -8.40 9.98
CA LYS A 121 17.86 -7.70 11.12
C LYS A 121 16.88 -8.59 11.89
N LYS A 122 17.11 -9.89 11.92
CA LYS A 122 16.31 -10.84 12.70
C LYS A 122 16.76 -10.80 14.17
N THR A 123 16.54 -9.66 14.81
CA THR A 123 16.83 -9.43 16.23
C THR A 123 15.67 -9.91 17.11
N ASP A 124 15.90 -10.07 18.42
CA ASP A 124 14.85 -10.46 19.37
C ASP A 124 13.69 -9.47 19.35
N GLU A 125 13.96 -8.18 19.33
CA GLU A 125 12.96 -7.10 19.19
C GLU A 125 12.11 -7.24 17.91
N ALA A 126 12.74 -7.59 16.78
CA ALA A 126 12.04 -7.79 15.52
C ALA A 126 11.16 -9.07 15.58
N MET A 127 11.62 -10.11 16.24
CA MET A 127 10.86 -11.35 16.43
C MET A 127 9.70 -11.15 17.39
N GLU A 128 9.86 -10.42 18.49
CA GLU A 128 8.79 -10.03 19.40
C GLU A 128 7.70 -9.22 18.69
N ARG A 129 8.10 -8.28 17.81
CA ARG A 129 7.15 -7.54 16.96
C ARG A 129 6.37 -8.47 16.03
N VAL A 130 7.03 -9.43 15.37
CA VAL A 130 6.37 -10.41 14.49
C VAL A 130 5.39 -11.27 15.29
N GLU A 131 5.78 -11.74 16.46
CA GLU A 131 4.93 -12.52 17.35
C GLU A 131 3.70 -11.72 17.78
N ARG A 132 3.89 -10.47 18.22
CA ARG A 132 2.80 -9.55 18.55
C ARG A 132 1.84 -9.36 17.39
N LEU A 133 2.34 -9.09 16.18
CA LEU A 133 1.52 -8.93 14.97
C LEU A 133 0.70 -10.20 14.69
N LEU A 134 1.33 -11.37 14.71
CA LEU A 134 0.65 -12.64 14.48
C LEU A 134 -0.46 -12.91 15.52
N LYS A 135 -0.21 -12.62 16.79
CA LYS A 135 -1.20 -12.77 17.88
C LYS A 135 -2.35 -11.76 17.74
N THR A 136 -2.02 -10.48 17.50
CA THR A 136 -3.02 -9.40 17.39
C THR A 136 -3.98 -9.60 16.23
N TYR A 137 -3.54 -10.26 15.15
CA TYR A 137 -4.32 -10.43 13.92
C TYR A 137 -4.75 -11.89 13.67
N ASP A 138 -4.81 -12.71 14.73
CA ASP A 138 -5.34 -14.08 14.76
C ASP A 138 -4.66 -15.03 13.77
N LEU A 139 -3.34 -14.89 13.61
CA LEU A 139 -2.54 -15.74 12.71
C LEU A 139 -1.47 -16.56 13.44
N TRP A 140 -1.37 -16.42 14.76
CA TRP A 140 -0.34 -17.12 15.55
C TRP A 140 -0.41 -18.64 15.44
N ASP A 141 -1.59 -19.21 15.48
CA ASP A 141 -1.79 -20.66 15.44
C ASP A 141 -1.48 -21.25 14.04
N PHE A 142 -1.49 -20.41 13.02
CA PHE A 142 -1.20 -20.76 11.65
C PHE A 142 0.28 -20.57 11.26
N ARG A 143 1.15 -20.09 12.15
CA ARG A 143 2.54 -19.71 11.86
C ARG A 143 3.40 -20.81 11.25
N ASN A 144 3.10 -22.08 11.57
CA ASN A 144 3.81 -23.25 11.05
C ASN A 144 3.17 -23.86 9.80
N MET A 145 2.01 -23.37 9.38
CA MET A 145 1.33 -23.81 8.16
C MET A 145 1.98 -23.20 6.92
N TYR A 146 1.69 -23.79 5.78
CA TYR A 146 2.14 -23.32 4.47
C TYR A 146 1.05 -22.50 3.79
N PRO A 147 1.40 -21.58 2.82
CA PRO A 147 0.43 -20.71 2.16
C PRO A 147 -0.78 -21.43 1.56
N LYS A 148 -0.59 -22.63 1.00
CA LYS A 148 -1.66 -23.45 0.41
C LYS A 148 -2.76 -23.89 1.39
N GLU A 149 -2.47 -23.85 2.69
CA GLU A 149 -3.37 -24.27 3.75
C GLU A 149 -4.24 -23.11 4.28
N LEU A 150 -4.00 -21.88 3.78
CA LEU A 150 -4.67 -20.67 4.20
C LEU A 150 -5.76 -20.22 3.21
N SER A 151 -6.81 -19.58 3.73
CA SER A 151 -7.78 -18.88 2.90
C SER A 151 -7.15 -17.66 2.21
N GLY A 152 -7.76 -17.17 1.13
CA GLY A 152 -7.27 -15.99 0.42
C GLY A 152 -7.14 -14.76 1.32
N GLY A 153 -8.12 -14.53 2.19
CA GLY A 153 -8.06 -13.42 3.16
C GLY A 153 -6.95 -13.59 4.20
N MET A 154 -6.68 -14.81 4.66
CA MET A 154 -5.54 -15.07 5.56
C MET A 154 -4.21 -14.81 4.84
N ARG A 155 -4.08 -15.24 3.60
CA ARG A 155 -2.89 -14.99 2.77
C ARG A 155 -2.61 -13.49 2.63
N GLN A 156 -3.63 -12.67 2.39
CA GLN A 156 -3.50 -11.21 2.30
C GLN A 156 -3.06 -10.58 3.64
N ARG A 157 -3.64 -11.03 4.77
CA ARG A 157 -3.20 -10.59 6.09
C ARG A 157 -1.74 -10.97 6.37
N VAL A 158 -1.32 -12.18 6.01
CA VAL A 158 0.08 -12.62 6.10
C VAL A 158 1.00 -11.74 5.27
N ALA A 159 0.63 -11.40 4.02
CA ALA A 159 1.40 -10.53 3.15
C ALA A 159 1.55 -9.11 3.74
N LEU A 160 0.49 -8.58 4.37
CA LEU A 160 0.56 -7.30 5.08
C LEU A 160 1.48 -7.38 6.31
N ILE A 161 1.35 -8.43 7.14
CA ILE A 161 2.19 -8.64 8.33
C ILE A 161 3.67 -8.80 7.90
N ARG A 162 3.95 -9.52 6.82
CA ARG A 162 5.29 -9.62 6.24
C ARG A 162 5.86 -8.22 5.91
N THR A 163 5.02 -7.36 5.34
CA THR A 163 5.40 -5.99 5.02
C THR A 163 5.63 -5.16 6.29
N LEU A 164 4.81 -5.33 7.32
CA LEU A 164 4.94 -4.65 8.62
C LEU A 164 6.12 -5.16 9.46
N ALA A 165 6.55 -6.40 9.28
CA ALA A 165 7.63 -7.01 10.05
C ALA A 165 8.94 -6.23 9.98
N VAL A 166 9.23 -5.60 8.83
CA VAL A 166 10.43 -4.76 8.63
C VAL A 166 10.29 -3.33 9.18
N ALA A 167 9.21 -3.04 9.92
CA ALA A 167 8.89 -1.75 10.52
C ALA A 167 8.97 -0.58 9.52
N PRO A 168 8.17 -0.58 8.45
CA PRO A 168 8.08 0.55 7.55
C PRO A 168 7.35 1.72 8.21
N ASP A 169 7.60 2.94 7.70
CA ASP A 169 6.86 4.15 8.07
C ASP A 169 5.69 4.39 7.14
N ILE A 170 5.85 3.99 5.88
CA ILE A 170 4.89 4.17 4.78
C ILE A 170 4.60 2.81 4.15
N LEU A 171 3.31 2.49 3.97
CA LEU A 171 2.86 1.31 3.24
C LEU A 171 2.41 1.71 1.83
N LEU A 172 2.92 1.02 0.82
CA LEU A 172 2.39 1.07 -0.54
C LEU A 172 1.64 -0.23 -0.81
N LEU A 173 0.37 -0.12 -1.17
CA LEU A 173 -0.53 -1.26 -1.39
C LEU A 173 -1.00 -1.23 -2.84
N ASP A 174 -0.56 -2.20 -3.64
CA ASP A 174 -0.89 -2.30 -5.07
C ASP A 174 -2.05 -3.27 -5.27
N GLU A 175 -3.27 -2.74 -5.45
CA GLU A 175 -4.50 -3.51 -5.67
C GLU A 175 -4.65 -4.71 -4.70
N PRO A 176 -4.53 -4.51 -3.38
CA PRO A 176 -4.27 -5.58 -2.42
C PRO A 176 -5.40 -6.62 -2.32
N PHE A 177 -6.58 -6.35 -2.89
CA PHE A 177 -7.75 -7.23 -2.75
C PHE A 177 -8.28 -7.73 -4.10
N SER A 178 -7.63 -7.42 -5.21
CA SER A 178 -8.11 -7.74 -6.56
C SER A 178 -8.28 -9.24 -6.83
N ALA A 179 -7.56 -10.10 -6.10
CA ALA A 179 -7.64 -11.56 -6.24
C ALA A 179 -8.74 -12.22 -5.37
N LEU A 180 -9.49 -11.43 -4.58
CA LEU A 180 -10.52 -11.92 -3.67
C LEU A 180 -11.91 -11.77 -4.28
N ASP A 181 -12.82 -12.70 -3.93
CA ASP A 181 -14.24 -12.55 -4.21
C ASP A 181 -14.82 -11.35 -3.45
N TYR A 182 -15.98 -10.86 -3.88
CA TYR A 182 -16.57 -9.62 -3.36
C TYR A 182 -16.81 -9.65 -1.84
N GLN A 183 -17.34 -10.73 -1.28
CA GLN A 183 -17.65 -10.81 0.16
C GLN A 183 -16.37 -10.86 1.00
N THR A 184 -15.44 -11.72 0.62
CA THR A 184 -14.11 -11.81 1.27
C THR A 184 -13.36 -10.49 1.18
N ARG A 185 -13.46 -9.79 0.05
CA ARG A 185 -12.82 -8.49 -0.18
C ARG A 185 -13.28 -7.43 0.82
N LEU A 186 -14.59 -7.32 1.06
CA LEU A 186 -15.13 -6.35 2.03
C LEU A 186 -14.62 -6.61 3.45
N LEU A 187 -14.59 -7.86 3.88
CA LEU A 187 -14.10 -8.24 5.20
C LEU A 187 -12.60 -7.97 5.36
N VAL A 188 -11.81 -8.42 4.36
CA VAL A 188 -10.34 -8.27 4.42
C VAL A 188 -9.93 -6.81 4.28
N SER A 189 -10.64 -5.99 3.50
CA SER A 189 -10.32 -4.57 3.39
C SER A 189 -10.55 -3.82 4.70
N ASP A 190 -11.61 -4.15 5.46
CA ASP A 190 -11.82 -3.57 6.81
C ASP A 190 -10.73 -4.02 7.79
N ASP A 191 -10.34 -5.30 7.76
CA ASP A 191 -9.24 -5.82 8.57
C ASP A 191 -7.91 -5.10 8.25
N VAL A 192 -7.55 -4.98 6.98
CA VAL A 192 -6.32 -4.28 6.54
C VAL A 192 -6.32 -2.83 6.97
N TYR A 193 -7.46 -2.14 6.85
CA TYR A 193 -7.61 -0.78 7.34
C TYR A 193 -7.36 -0.68 8.85
N ARG A 194 -7.97 -1.57 9.64
CA ARG A 194 -7.76 -1.63 11.11
C ARG A 194 -6.29 -1.88 11.44
N ILE A 195 -5.64 -2.79 10.72
CA ILE A 195 -4.21 -3.09 10.90
C ILE A 195 -3.36 -1.82 10.67
N ILE A 196 -3.54 -1.14 9.54
CA ILE A 196 -2.78 0.07 9.21
C ILE A 196 -2.99 1.16 10.28
N LYS A 197 -4.24 1.33 10.71
CA LYS A 197 -4.61 2.29 11.75
C LYS A 197 -3.99 1.97 13.10
N ASN A 198 -4.09 0.72 13.55
CA ASN A 198 -3.59 0.28 14.85
C ASN A 198 -2.07 0.34 14.93
N GLU A 199 -1.38 0.05 13.82
CA GLU A 199 0.07 0.16 13.73
C GLU A 199 0.55 1.61 13.47
N GLY A 200 -0.37 2.58 13.40
CA GLY A 200 -0.05 4.02 13.23
C GLY A 200 0.69 4.34 11.95
N LYS A 201 0.46 3.57 10.87
CA LYS A 201 1.20 3.73 9.61
C LYS A 201 0.50 4.69 8.65
N SER A 202 1.32 5.39 7.85
CA SER A 202 0.83 6.10 6.67
C SER A 202 0.74 5.12 5.51
N ALA A 203 -0.24 5.28 4.61
CA ALA A 203 -0.37 4.36 3.48
C ALA A 203 -0.79 5.08 2.19
N ILE A 204 -0.26 4.59 1.07
CA ILE A 204 -0.78 4.88 -0.27
C ILE A 204 -1.31 3.55 -0.82
N MET A 205 -2.59 3.54 -1.14
CA MET A 205 -3.24 2.39 -1.76
C MET A 205 -3.69 2.76 -3.17
N VAL A 206 -3.42 1.89 -4.12
CA VAL A 206 -3.96 2.00 -5.47
C VAL A 206 -4.98 0.92 -5.71
N THR A 207 -6.08 1.27 -6.36
CA THR A 207 -7.16 0.33 -6.70
C THR A 207 -7.91 0.78 -7.94
N HIS A 208 -8.60 -0.14 -8.58
CA HIS A 208 -9.58 0.15 -9.63
C HIS A 208 -11.04 -0.02 -9.12
N ASP A 209 -11.23 -0.48 -7.88
CA ASP A 209 -12.54 -0.74 -7.28
C ASP A 209 -12.98 0.42 -6.36
N ILE A 210 -14.12 1.04 -6.72
CA ILE A 210 -14.72 2.12 -5.95
C ILE A 210 -15.15 1.63 -4.56
N SER A 211 -15.61 0.37 -4.45
CA SER A 211 -16.06 -0.19 -3.17
C SER A 211 -14.92 -0.27 -2.16
N GLU A 212 -13.71 -0.59 -2.60
CA GLU A 212 -12.51 -0.56 -1.77
C GLU A 212 -12.22 0.87 -1.26
N ALA A 213 -12.31 1.87 -2.13
CA ALA A 213 -12.10 3.26 -1.75
C ALA A 213 -13.14 3.74 -0.72
N ILE A 214 -14.40 3.27 -0.82
CA ILE A 214 -15.49 3.64 0.10
C ILE A 214 -15.37 2.91 1.44
N CYS A 215 -14.96 1.64 1.48
CA CYS A 215 -14.78 0.85 2.72
C CYS A 215 -13.85 1.55 3.72
N TYR A 216 -12.88 2.31 3.24
CA TYR A 216 -12.01 3.13 4.09
C TYR A 216 -12.71 4.37 4.67
N LYS A 217 -14.06 4.51 4.53
CA LYS A 217 -14.85 5.67 5.00
C LYS A 217 -14.17 7.00 4.64
N VAL A 218 -13.61 7.05 3.44
CA VAL A 218 -13.01 8.27 2.91
C VAL A 218 -14.18 9.17 2.51
N GLN A 219 -14.38 10.27 3.22
CA GLN A 219 -15.36 11.26 2.81
C GLN A 219 -14.92 11.85 1.47
N PRO A 220 -15.73 11.75 0.41
CA PRO A 220 -15.46 12.46 -0.82
C PRO A 220 -15.60 13.96 -0.50
N LEU A 221 -14.54 14.71 -0.65
CA LEU A 221 -14.65 16.17 -0.76
C LEU A 221 -15.09 16.49 -2.20
N ILE A 222 -16.38 16.27 -2.46
CA ILE A 222 -17.00 16.81 -3.67
C ILE A 222 -17.17 18.31 -3.42
N LYS A 223 -16.29 19.12 -3.96
CA LYS A 223 -16.67 20.47 -4.33
C LYS A 223 -17.36 20.37 -5.68
N MET A 224 -18.70 20.37 -5.65
CA MET A 224 -19.46 20.76 -6.84
C MET A 224 -19.11 22.24 -7.12
N MET A 225 -18.53 22.50 -8.26
CA MET A 225 -18.63 23.75 -8.97
C MET A 225 -19.39 23.51 -10.25
#